data_62af45349851ef8ac0d2cc312896a4f3
#
_entry.id   62af45349851ef8ac0d2cc312896a4f3
#
_cell.length_a   1.000
_cell.length_b   1.000
_cell.length_c   1.000
_cell.angle_alpha   90.00
_cell.angle_beta   90.00
_cell.angle_gamma   90.00
#
_symmetry.space_group_name_H-M   'P 1'
#
loop_
_entity.id
_entity.type
_entity.pdbx_description
1 polymer ?
#
loop_
_entity_poly.entity_id
_entity_poly.type
_entity_poly.pdbx_seq_one_letter_code
_entity_poly.pdbx_strand_id
1 'polypeptide(L)'
;MQGAHSSTIMLMKAPSAGMGRNEPSKARNATENASMSFDTPIIYIIDDDEISLWMLKEFVQGIGADVRTYRSALAFLKSYRPGPHECLICDLRMPELGGLDVQRQLLEKGDALPIIFVSAYPEVHAAVQAIKRGAVDFLQKPVNGSVLLQKTQSALAYSRELYSARLARITREARLALLTPKERQIAEMVVDGKSSPRIAEELQISVRTVENHRARLMDKLHVSTVVELVKLFL
;
A
#
# COMPACT_ATOMS: atom_id res chain seq x y z
N MET A 1 -49.47 14.00 -64.99
CA MET A 1 -48.83 13.04 -65.91
C MET A 1 -48.14 12.03 -64.94
N GLN A 2 -48.81 10.94 -64.71
CA GLN A 2 -48.67 9.61 -65.32
C GLN A 2 -47.33 9.01 -64.87
N GLY A 3 -47.17 7.88 -64.23
CA GLY A 3 -48.01 6.69 -64.04
C GLY A 3 -47.11 5.77 -63.29
N ALA A 4 -47.47 5.05 -62.32
CA ALA A 4 -48.22 3.81 -62.27
C ALA A 4 -47.41 2.53 -62.66
N HIS A 5 -47.62 1.60 -61.84
CA HIS A 5 -47.49 0.11 -61.92
C HIS A 5 -46.25 -0.47 -61.33
N SER A 6 -46.28 -1.47 -60.56
CA SER A 6 -47.22 -2.52 -60.13
C SER A 6 -46.40 -3.67 -59.58
N SER A 7 -46.83 -4.14 -58.47
CA SER A 7 -46.82 -5.54 -57.95
C SER A 7 -45.94 -6.59 -58.56
N THR A 8 -45.28 -7.33 -57.78
CA THR A 8 -45.55 -8.80 -57.71
C THR A 8 -44.97 -9.40 -56.42
N ILE A 9 -45.83 -10.08 -55.73
CA ILE A 9 -45.62 -10.99 -54.61
C ILE A 9 -44.93 -12.26 -55.12
N MET A 10 -43.95 -12.77 -54.43
CA MET A 10 -43.80 -14.23 -54.32
C MET A 10 -43.12 -14.70 -53.06
N LEU A 11 -43.77 -15.62 -52.49
CA LEU A 11 -43.65 -16.36 -51.23
C LEU A 11 -42.43 -17.29 -51.18
N MET A 12 -42.17 -17.64 -49.91
CA MET A 12 -41.51 -18.89 -49.43
C MET A 12 -39.96 -19.00 -49.45
N LYS A 13 -39.32 -19.08 -48.31
CA LYS A 13 -39.04 -20.30 -47.55
C LYS A 13 -38.05 -20.06 -46.43
N ALA A 14 -38.40 -20.28 -45.18
CA ALA A 14 -37.45 -20.68 -44.16
C ALA A 14 -37.14 -22.17 -44.38
N PRO A 15 -36.00 -22.72 -43.99
CA PRO A 15 -35.59 -22.84 -42.57
C PRO A 15 -34.07 -22.90 -42.33
N SER A 16 -33.79 -22.99 -41.10
CA SER A 16 -32.77 -23.79 -40.40
C SER A 16 -31.74 -23.02 -39.60
N ALA A 17 -31.76 -23.45 -38.37
CA ALA A 17 -30.89 -23.17 -37.26
C ALA A 17 -29.37 -23.21 -37.60
N GLY A 18 -28.66 -22.22 -37.11
CA GLY A 18 -27.20 -22.20 -37.07
C GLY A 18 -26.76 -21.58 -35.77
N MET A 19 -26.32 -22.42 -34.87
CA MET A 19 -25.79 -22.21 -33.54
C MET A 19 -24.91 -20.97 -33.43
N GLY A 20 -25.30 -20.09 -32.53
CA GLY A 20 -24.50 -18.97 -32.08
C GLY A 20 -23.20 -19.43 -31.43
N ARG A 21 -22.11 -18.86 -31.86
CA ARG A 21 -20.85 -18.92 -31.10
C ARG A 21 -20.84 -17.77 -30.12
N ASN A 22 -20.84 -18.14 -28.84
CA ASN A 22 -20.53 -17.31 -27.70
C ASN A 22 -19.25 -16.50 -27.94
N GLU A 23 -19.34 -15.22 -27.87
CA GLU A 23 -18.21 -14.35 -27.58
C GLU A 23 -18.06 -14.19 -26.05
N PRO A 24 -16.96 -14.70 -25.45
CA PRO A 24 -16.51 -14.25 -24.16
C PRO A 24 -15.17 -13.53 -24.29
N SER A 25 -15.13 -12.27 -24.72
CA SER A 25 -13.84 -11.59 -24.79
C SER A 25 -13.77 -10.21 -24.14
N LYS A 26 -14.83 -9.71 -23.52
CA LYS A 26 -14.79 -8.41 -22.80
C LYS A 26 -14.60 -8.49 -21.29
N ALA A 27 -14.78 -9.66 -20.68
CA ALA A 27 -14.62 -9.79 -19.21
C ALA A 27 -13.21 -10.19 -18.76
N ARG A 28 -12.37 -10.75 -19.63
CA ARG A 28 -10.99 -11.13 -19.29
C ARG A 28 -10.02 -9.95 -19.24
N ASN A 29 -10.23 -8.90 -20.05
CA ASN A 29 -9.31 -7.76 -20.09
C ASN A 29 -9.44 -6.78 -18.92
N ALA A 30 -10.53 -6.84 -18.15
CA ALA A 30 -10.70 -5.98 -16.97
C ALA A 30 -9.98 -6.54 -15.73
N THR A 31 -9.82 -7.86 -15.63
CA THR A 31 -9.17 -8.52 -14.50
C THR A 31 -7.64 -8.57 -14.66
N GLU A 32 -7.14 -8.67 -15.89
CA GLU A 32 -5.71 -8.60 -16.17
C GLU A 32 -5.14 -7.18 -16.03
N ASN A 33 -5.90 -6.12 -16.38
CA ASN A 33 -5.49 -4.75 -16.16
C ASN A 33 -5.50 -4.32 -14.68
N ALA A 34 -6.28 -4.97 -13.82
CA ALA A 34 -6.29 -4.70 -12.38
C ALA A 34 -5.08 -5.33 -11.67
N SER A 35 -4.55 -6.45 -12.16
CA SER A 35 -3.37 -7.11 -11.57
C SER A 35 -2.03 -6.47 -11.97
N MET A 36 -1.96 -5.77 -13.11
CA MET A 36 -0.74 -5.05 -13.54
C MET A 36 -0.53 -3.72 -12.82
N SER A 37 -1.54 -3.15 -12.18
CA SER A 37 -1.50 -1.83 -11.54
C SER A 37 -0.78 -1.81 -10.19
N PHE A 38 -0.67 -2.94 -9.47
CA PHE A 38 -0.06 -2.99 -8.14
C PHE A 38 1.47 -3.24 -8.15
N ASP A 39 2.04 -3.60 -9.27
CA ASP A 39 3.47 -3.98 -9.37
C ASP A 39 4.38 -2.89 -9.96
N THR A 40 3.81 -1.88 -10.64
CA THR A 40 4.59 -0.76 -11.18
C THR A 40 5.02 0.16 -10.05
N PRO A 41 6.33 0.35 -9.84
CA PRO A 41 6.82 1.25 -8.79
C PRO A 41 6.39 2.69 -9.07
N ILE A 42 6.19 3.47 -8.00
CA ILE A 42 5.91 4.89 -8.10
C ILE A 42 7.07 5.66 -7.48
N ILE A 43 7.62 6.60 -8.22
CA ILE A 43 8.65 7.52 -7.72
C ILE A 43 8.07 8.92 -7.68
N TYR A 44 7.92 9.47 -6.49
CA TYR A 44 7.58 10.87 -6.30
C TYR A 44 8.84 11.71 -6.28
N ILE A 45 8.82 12.87 -6.93
CA ILE A 45 9.92 13.84 -6.89
C ILE A 45 9.33 15.20 -6.53
N ILE A 46 9.85 15.82 -5.47
CA ILE A 46 9.44 17.16 -5.04
C ILE A 46 10.66 18.09 -5.08
N ASP A 47 10.56 19.14 -5.87
CA ASP A 47 11.57 20.19 -5.99
C ASP A 47 10.90 21.44 -6.56
N ASP A 48 11.18 22.63 -6.08
CA ASP A 48 10.59 23.87 -6.61
C ASP A 48 11.26 24.34 -7.92
N ASP A 49 12.48 23.84 -8.21
CA ASP A 49 13.21 24.10 -9.44
C ASP A 49 12.87 23.10 -10.55
N GLU A 50 12.34 23.61 -11.68
CA GLU A 50 11.94 22.79 -12.84
C GLU A 50 13.11 22.05 -13.49
N ILE A 51 14.29 22.63 -13.52
CA ILE A 51 15.49 22.01 -14.11
C ILE A 51 15.89 20.82 -13.25
N SER A 52 15.88 20.99 -11.93
CA SER A 52 16.16 19.92 -10.97
C SER A 52 15.14 18.78 -11.10
N LEU A 53 13.85 19.08 -11.18
CA LEU A 53 12.79 18.08 -11.41
C LEU A 53 13.01 17.27 -12.68
N TRP A 54 13.30 17.96 -13.79
CA TRP A 54 13.59 17.32 -15.07
C TRP A 54 14.78 16.39 -14.96
N MET A 55 15.89 16.87 -14.40
CA MET A 55 17.15 16.12 -14.26
C MET A 55 16.98 14.88 -13.36
N LEU A 56 16.34 15.03 -12.20
CA LEU A 56 16.08 13.92 -11.28
C LEU A 56 15.16 12.86 -11.92
N LYS A 57 14.15 13.29 -12.68
CA LYS A 57 13.27 12.40 -13.43
C LYS A 57 14.05 11.59 -14.47
N GLU A 58 14.90 12.24 -15.28
CA GLU A 58 15.72 11.56 -16.28
C GLU A 58 16.63 10.49 -15.65
N PHE A 59 17.22 10.75 -14.50
CA PHE A 59 18.08 9.79 -13.81
C PHE A 59 17.34 8.51 -13.37
N VAL A 60 16.05 8.59 -13.06
CA VAL A 60 15.28 7.44 -12.55
C VAL A 60 14.39 6.78 -13.60
N GLN A 61 14.27 7.32 -14.81
CA GLN A 61 13.45 6.75 -15.89
C GLN A 61 13.80 5.29 -16.22
N GLY A 62 15.09 4.93 -16.11
CA GLY A 62 15.59 3.58 -16.38
C GLY A 62 15.04 2.49 -15.43
N ILE A 63 14.35 2.87 -14.34
CA ILE A 63 13.76 1.93 -13.39
C ILE A 63 12.46 1.31 -13.94
N GLY A 64 11.78 1.96 -14.90
CA GLY A 64 10.47 1.54 -15.39
C GLY A 64 9.34 1.85 -14.40
N ALA A 65 9.51 2.90 -13.59
CA ALA A 65 8.54 3.38 -12.62
C ALA A 65 7.61 4.46 -13.20
N ASP A 66 6.44 4.63 -12.60
CA ASP A 66 5.59 5.82 -12.78
C ASP A 66 6.21 6.98 -11.99
N VAL A 67 6.79 7.96 -12.67
CA VAL A 67 7.48 9.09 -12.05
C VAL A 67 6.55 10.30 -12.00
N ARG A 68 6.19 10.71 -10.79
CA ARG A 68 5.30 11.84 -10.50
C ARG A 68 6.06 12.99 -9.88
N THR A 69 6.04 14.14 -10.54
CA THR A 69 6.78 15.34 -10.13
C THR A 69 5.87 16.39 -9.51
N TYR A 70 6.36 17.08 -8.49
CA TYR A 70 5.64 18.14 -7.78
C TYR A 70 6.58 19.32 -7.54
N ARG A 71 6.10 20.52 -7.80
CA ARG A 71 6.81 21.78 -7.48
C ARG A 71 6.49 22.31 -6.09
N SER A 72 5.60 21.66 -5.36
CA SER A 72 5.16 22.05 -4.04
C SER A 72 4.96 20.84 -3.14
N ALA A 73 5.54 20.90 -1.95
CA ALA A 73 5.34 19.91 -0.90
C ALA A 73 3.85 19.78 -0.50
N LEU A 74 3.13 20.90 -0.46
CA LEU A 74 1.69 20.92 -0.15
C LEU A 74 0.86 20.18 -1.22
N ALA A 75 1.20 20.39 -2.49
CA ALA A 75 0.52 19.69 -3.60
C ALA A 75 0.72 18.18 -3.51
N PHE A 76 1.95 17.74 -3.22
CA PHE A 76 2.25 16.34 -2.97
C PHE A 76 1.44 15.77 -1.80
N LEU A 77 1.52 16.39 -0.62
CA LEU A 77 0.86 15.92 0.60
C LEU A 77 -0.68 15.81 0.46
N LYS A 78 -1.30 16.66 -0.38
CA LYS A 78 -2.74 16.59 -0.68
C LYS A 78 -3.09 15.40 -1.56
N SER A 79 -2.24 15.06 -2.52
CA SER A 79 -2.50 14.01 -3.51
C SER A 79 -1.97 12.63 -3.09
N TYR A 80 -0.97 12.59 -2.20
CA TYR A 80 -0.33 11.34 -1.78
C TYR A 80 -1.31 10.37 -1.13
N ARG A 81 -1.23 9.12 -1.56
CA ARG A 81 -1.92 7.97 -0.96
C ARG A 81 -0.91 6.83 -0.86
N PRO A 82 -0.74 6.23 0.34
CA PRO A 82 0.23 5.16 0.54
C PRO A 82 0.00 3.95 -0.36
N GLY A 83 1.07 3.47 -0.97
CA GLY A 83 1.10 2.32 -1.86
C GLY A 83 2.19 1.29 -1.50
N PRO A 84 2.16 0.12 -2.16
CA PRO A 84 3.05 -1.00 -1.81
C PRO A 84 4.48 -0.87 -2.32
N HIS A 85 4.72 -0.03 -3.32
CA HIS A 85 6.01 0.02 -4.02
C HIS A 85 6.32 1.43 -4.47
N GLU A 86 6.78 2.26 -3.54
CA GLU A 86 6.94 3.68 -3.77
C GLU A 86 8.15 4.28 -3.04
N CYS A 87 8.68 5.37 -3.53
CA CYS A 87 9.66 6.18 -2.81
C CYS A 87 9.51 7.66 -3.17
N LEU A 88 10.07 8.51 -2.33
CA LEU A 88 10.10 9.95 -2.48
C LEU A 88 11.54 10.44 -2.61
N ILE A 89 11.81 11.20 -3.65
CA ILE A 89 13.01 12.04 -3.80
C ILE A 89 12.56 13.47 -3.49
N CYS A 90 13.13 14.10 -2.48
CA CYS A 90 12.63 15.38 -1.97
C CYS A 90 13.75 16.40 -1.81
N ASP A 91 13.58 17.56 -2.41
CA ASP A 91 14.45 18.69 -2.06
C ASP A 91 14.24 19.08 -0.59
N LEU A 92 15.34 19.45 0.04
CA LEU A 92 15.33 19.82 1.44
C LEU A 92 14.74 21.21 1.68
N ARG A 93 15.08 22.17 0.78
CA ARG A 93 14.73 23.58 0.93
C ARG A 93 13.79 24.02 -0.17
N MET A 94 12.53 24.13 0.17
CA MET A 94 11.48 24.61 -0.72
C MET A 94 10.68 25.73 -0.05
N PRO A 95 10.06 26.62 -0.83
CA PRO A 95 9.12 27.61 -0.29
C PRO A 95 7.98 26.98 0.49
N GLU A 96 7.44 27.66 1.47
CA GLU A 96 6.30 27.30 2.32
C GLU A 96 6.54 26.10 3.24
N LEU A 97 6.97 24.95 2.70
CA LEU A 97 7.15 23.70 3.43
C LEU A 97 8.40 22.97 2.95
N GLY A 98 9.39 22.82 3.82
CA GLY A 98 10.64 22.11 3.51
C GLY A 98 10.51 20.59 3.57
N GLY A 99 11.51 19.89 3.01
CA GLY A 99 11.52 18.43 2.96
C GLY A 99 11.46 17.75 4.32
N LEU A 100 12.12 18.29 5.36
CA LEU A 100 12.01 17.76 6.73
C LEU A 100 10.61 17.87 7.33
N ASP A 101 9.84 18.88 6.92
CA ASP A 101 8.45 19.01 7.34
C ASP A 101 7.55 18.01 6.61
N VAL A 102 7.84 17.73 5.33
CA VAL A 102 7.18 16.62 4.60
C VAL A 102 7.40 15.31 5.34
N GLN A 103 8.65 14.98 5.67
CA GLN A 103 8.98 13.76 6.42
C GLN A 103 8.22 13.71 7.75
N ARG A 104 8.22 14.78 8.52
CA ARG A 104 7.51 14.84 9.80
C ARG A 104 6.01 14.60 9.63
N GLN A 105 5.35 15.25 8.67
CA GLN A 105 3.91 15.06 8.43
C GLN A 105 3.54 13.65 7.97
N LEU A 106 4.39 12.99 7.16
CA LEU A 106 4.19 11.59 6.78
C LEU A 106 4.30 10.68 8.00
N LEU A 107 5.31 10.87 8.85
CA LEU A 107 5.49 10.09 10.09
C LEU A 107 4.32 10.28 11.07
N GLU A 108 3.82 11.50 11.25
CA GLU A 108 2.65 11.81 12.09
C GLU A 108 1.39 11.09 11.62
N LYS A 109 1.25 10.87 10.30
CA LYS A 109 0.16 10.07 9.71
C LYS A 109 0.39 8.56 9.79
N GLY A 110 1.55 8.13 10.27
CA GLY A 110 1.95 6.72 10.27
C GLY A 110 2.27 6.17 8.89
N ASP A 111 2.62 7.04 7.95
CA ASP A 111 3.03 6.67 6.60
C ASP A 111 4.54 6.45 6.56
N ALA A 112 4.95 5.24 6.20
CA ALA A 112 6.36 4.82 6.12
C ALA A 112 6.86 4.87 4.66
N LEU A 113 6.76 6.05 4.01
CA LEU A 113 7.29 6.27 2.67
C LEU A 113 8.82 6.42 2.75
N PRO A 114 9.62 5.60 2.05
CA PRO A 114 11.06 5.78 1.97
C PRO A 114 11.42 7.10 1.28
N ILE A 115 12.24 7.92 1.93
CA ILE A 115 12.62 9.24 1.44
C ILE A 115 14.13 9.30 1.19
N ILE A 116 14.50 9.82 0.02
CA ILE A 116 15.85 10.23 -0.32
C ILE A 116 15.84 11.76 -0.43
N PHE A 117 16.58 12.42 0.45
CA PHE A 117 16.72 13.86 0.35
C PHE A 117 17.80 14.27 -0.64
N VAL A 118 17.54 15.35 -1.36
CA VAL A 118 18.52 16.02 -2.21
C VAL A 118 18.65 17.48 -1.78
N SER A 119 19.84 18.07 -1.79
CA SER A 119 20.02 19.47 -1.41
C SER A 119 21.23 20.10 -2.03
N ALA A 120 21.11 21.34 -2.49
CA ALA A 120 22.24 22.16 -2.94
C ALA A 120 23.12 22.61 -1.77
N TYR A 121 22.55 22.74 -0.59
CA TYR A 121 23.24 23.22 0.63
C TYR A 121 23.09 22.18 1.74
N PRO A 122 23.96 21.17 1.77
CA PRO A 122 23.91 20.12 2.77
C PRO A 122 24.35 20.66 4.14
N GLU A 123 23.40 20.84 5.03
CA GLU A 123 23.67 21.11 6.44
C GLU A 123 23.79 19.77 7.18
N VAL A 124 24.93 19.54 7.82
CA VAL A 124 25.18 18.29 8.57
C VAL A 124 24.05 17.98 9.56
N HIS A 125 23.57 19.02 10.27
CA HIS A 125 22.48 18.85 11.23
C HIS A 125 21.18 18.36 10.57
N ALA A 126 20.81 18.94 9.42
CA ALA A 126 19.61 18.55 8.68
C ALA A 126 19.71 17.10 8.14
N ALA A 127 20.88 16.73 7.60
CA ALA A 127 21.14 15.38 7.14
C ALA A 127 21.06 14.34 8.27
N VAL A 128 21.67 14.63 9.42
CA VAL A 128 21.59 13.77 10.61
C VAL A 128 20.15 13.65 11.11
N GLN A 129 19.39 14.73 11.11
CA GLN A 129 17.98 14.72 11.50
C GLN A 129 17.14 13.86 10.55
N ALA A 130 17.31 14.02 9.23
CA ALA A 130 16.63 13.24 8.20
C ALA A 130 16.86 11.73 8.40
N ILE A 131 18.13 11.33 8.54
CA ILE A 131 18.52 9.92 8.73
C ILE A 131 17.97 9.36 10.05
N LYS A 132 18.08 10.09 11.17
CA LYS A 132 17.52 9.68 12.47
C LYS A 132 16.00 9.49 12.43
N ARG A 133 15.31 10.18 11.55
CA ARG A 133 13.85 10.05 11.32
C ARG A 133 13.51 8.99 10.26
N GLY A 134 14.49 8.21 9.80
CA GLY A 134 14.26 7.09 8.89
C GLY A 134 14.34 7.43 7.41
N ALA A 135 14.97 8.56 7.01
CA ALA A 135 15.29 8.77 5.61
C ALA A 135 16.28 7.69 5.12
N VAL A 136 16.07 7.22 3.89
CA VAL A 136 16.94 6.21 3.27
C VAL A 136 18.32 6.76 2.99
N ASP A 137 18.40 8.00 2.47
CA ASP A 137 19.66 8.64 2.20
C ASP A 137 19.52 10.17 2.08
N PHE A 138 20.68 10.83 2.00
CA PHE A 138 20.81 12.28 1.79
C PHE A 138 21.91 12.54 0.76
N LEU A 139 21.55 13.15 -0.37
CA LEU A 139 22.43 13.40 -1.50
C LEU A 139 22.65 14.91 -1.72
N GLN A 140 23.88 15.29 -1.99
CA GLN A 140 24.21 16.68 -2.35
C GLN A 140 24.02 16.92 -3.85
N LYS A 141 23.42 18.05 -4.22
CA LYS A 141 23.42 18.56 -5.61
C LYS A 141 24.82 19.15 -5.96
N PRO A 142 25.36 18.92 -7.16
CA PRO A 142 24.77 18.16 -8.27
C PRO A 142 24.78 16.67 -8.02
N VAL A 143 23.61 16.02 -8.23
CA VAL A 143 23.41 14.60 -7.93
C VAL A 143 24.09 13.73 -8.99
N ASN A 144 24.81 12.71 -8.55
CA ASN A 144 25.29 11.66 -9.45
C ASN A 144 24.12 10.71 -9.80
N GLY A 145 23.78 10.65 -11.10
CA GLY A 145 22.64 9.85 -11.58
C GLY A 145 22.74 8.37 -11.25
N SER A 146 23.93 7.76 -11.30
CA SER A 146 24.13 6.34 -10.97
C SER A 146 23.90 6.07 -9.48
N VAL A 147 24.34 7.00 -8.62
CA VAL A 147 24.12 6.90 -7.16
C VAL A 147 22.64 7.05 -6.85
N LEU A 148 21.94 8.05 -7.44
CA LEU A 148 20.52 8.24 -7.25
C LEU A 148 19.74 7.02 -7.72
N LEU A 149 20.03 6.47 -8.88
CA LEU A 149 19.40 5.28 -9.42
C LEU A 149 19.50 4.10 -8.44
N GLN A 150 20.71 3.81 -7.96
CA GLN A 150 20.96 2.72 -7.00
C GLN A 150 20.18 2.93 -5.69
N LYS A 151 20.21 4.16 -5.14
CA LYS A 151 19.51 4.47 -3.89
C LYS A 151 18.00 4.39 -4.06
N THR A 152 17.47 4.82 -5.20
CA THR A 152 16.04 4.72 -5.52
C THR A 152 15.58 3.27 -5.63
N GLN A 153 16.37 2.39 -6.27
CA GLN A 153 16.08 0.97 -6.33
C GLN A 153 16.05 0.32 -4.93
N SER A 154 17.01 0.67 -4.07
CA SER A 154 17.04 0.19 -2.69
C SER A 154 15.85 0.71 -1.88
N ALA A 155 15.46 1.97 -2.05
CA ALA A 155 14.30 2.57 -1.41
C ALA A 155 13.00 1.88 -1.83
N LEU A 156 12.83 1.57 -3.11
CA LEU A 156 11.68 0.84 -3.63
C LEU A 156 11.59 -0.59 -3.08
N ALA A 157 12.72 -1.31 -2.98
CA ALA A 157 12.75 -2.64 -2.37
C ALA A 157 12.32 -2.57 -0.88
N TYR A 158 12.85 -1.62 -0.14
CA TYR A 158 12.51 -1.39 1.26
C TYR A 158 11.03 -0.99 1.46
N SER A 159 10.46 -0.22 0.53
CA SER A 159 9.04 0.15 0.54
C SER A 159 8.11 -1.06 0.57
N ARG A 160 8.41 -2.11 -0.20
CA ARG A 160 7.61 -3.36 -0.20
C ARG A 160 7.59 -4.03 1.16
N GLU A 161 8.73 -4.08 1.84
CA GLU A 161 8.84 -4.67 3.17
C GLU A 161 8.02 -3.86 4.20
N LEU A 162 8.17 -2.54 4.19
CA LEU A 162 7.42 -1.64 5.06
C LEU A 162 5.90 -1.76 4.85
N TYR A 163 5.46 -1.78 3.60
CA TYR A 163 4.04 -1.89 3.27
C TYR A 163 3.45 -3.23 3.70
N SER A 164 4.16 -4.33 3.46
CA SER A 164 3.72 -5.66 3.90
C SER A 164 3.62 -5.77 5.42
N ALA A 165 4.60 -5.23 6.15
CA ALA A 165 4.58 -5.17 7.60
C ALA A 165 3.41 -4.30 8.13
N ARG A 166 3.15 -3.15 7.48
CA ARG A 166 2.00 -2.29 7.80
C ARG A 166 0.67 -3.02 7.60
N LEU A 167 0.48 -3.68 6.46
CA LEU A 167 -0.75 -4.46 6.19
C LEU A 167 -0.94 -5.59 7.20
N ALA A 168 0.12 -6.31 7.52
CA ALA A 168 0.08 -7.37 8.52
C ALA A 168 -0.35 -6.83 9.89
N ARG A 169 0.17 -5.66 10.30
CA ARG A 169 -0.22 -4.98 11.54
C ARG A 169 -1.70 -4.56 11.53
N ILE A 170 -2.14 -3.88 10.48
CA ILE A 170 -3.54 -3.43 10.36
C ILE A 170 -4.50 -4.63 10.40
N THR A 171 -4.19 -5.70 9.65
CA THR A 171 -4.99 -6.92 9.64
C THR A 171 -5.04 -7.57 11.02
N ARG A 172 -3.90 -7.62 11.73
CA ARG A 172 -3.81 -8.13 13.09
C ARG A 172 -4.67 -7.31 14.05
N GLU A 173 -4.53 -6.00 14.05
CA GLU A 173 -5.30 -5.09 14.89
C GLU A 173 -6.81 -5.21 14.64
N ALA A 174 -7.21 -5.29 13.37
CA ALA A 174 -8.62 -5.51 12.99
C ALA A 174 -9.16 -6.84 13.50
N ARG A 175 -8.38 -7.93 13.42
CA ARG A 175 -8.76 -9.23 13.98
C ARG A 175 -8.91 -9.18 15.51
N LEU A 176 -7.94 -8.59 16.22
CA LEU A 176 -8.00 -8.46 17.67
C LEU A 176 -9.15 -7.57 18.16
N ALA A 177 -9.59 -6.60 17.34
CA ALA A 177 -10.75 -5.76 17.63
C ALA A 177 -12.10 -6.52 17.60
N LEU A 178 -12.17 -7.73 17.01
CA LEU A 178 -13.35 -8.57 17.03
C LEU A 178 -13.61 -9.22 18.40
N LEU A 179 -12.60 -9.24 19.27
CA LEU A 179 -12.73 -9.82 20.61
C LEU A 179 -13.48 -8.87 21.54
N THR A 180 -14.40 -9.45 22.31
CA THR A 180 -14.96 -8.75 23.46
C THR A 180 -13.89 -8.54 24.54
N PRO A 181 -14.06 -7.58 25.47
CA PRO A 181 -13.07 -7.37 26.54
C PRO A 181 -12.74 -8.65 27.33
N LYS A 182 -13.73 -9.51 27.58
CA LYS A 182 -13.52 -10.77 28.30
C LYS A 182 -12.77 -11.81 27.47
N GLU A 183 -13.09 -11.93 26.18
CA GLU A 183 -12.36 -12.81 25.27
C GLU A 183 -10.90 -12.35 25.10
N ARG A 184 -10.65 -11.03 25.00
CA ARG A 184 -9.31 -10.47 24.92
C ARG A 184 -8.50 -10.75 26.18
N GLN A 185 -9.08 -10.54 27.36
CA GLN A 185 -8.45 -10.86 28.65
C GLN A 185 -8.04 -12.33 28.72
N ILE A 186 -8.94 -13.24 28.33
CA ILE A 186 -8.67 -14.68 28.31
C ILE A 186 -7.59 -15.02 27.27
N ALA A 187 -7.63 -14.41 26.08
CA ALA A 187 -6.61 -14.60 25.05
C ALA A 187 -5.22 -14.22 25.55
N GLU A 188 -5.08 -13.06 26.19
CA GLU A 188 -3.83 -12.59 26.80
C GLU A 188 -3.29 -13.60 27.83
N MET A 189 -4.16 -14.11 28.71
CA MET A 189 -3.76 -15.11 29.70
C MET A 189 -3.34 -16.45 29.06
N VAL A 190 -3.96 -16.85 27.94
CA VAL A 190 -3.56 -18.04 27.17
C VAL A 190 -2.20 -17.83 26.51
N VAL A 191 -1.95 -16.64 25.96
CA VAL A 191 -0.65 -16.25 25.36
C VAL A 191 0.46 -16.26 26.42
N ASP A 192 0.13 -15.86 27.65
CA ASP A 192 1.04 -15.96 28.82
C ASP A 192 1.26 -17.40 29.30
N GLY A 193 0.71 -18.40 28.63
CA GLY A 193 0.89 -19.82 28.94
C GLY A 193 0.04 -20.36 30.10
N LYS A 194 -1.00 -19.61 30.55
CA LYS A 194 -1.87 -20.06 31.64
C LYS A 194 -2.83 -21.16 31.15
N SER A 195 -3.01 -22.19 31.98
CA SER A 195 -3.96 -23.26 31.75
C SER A 195 -5.41 -22.79 32.02
N SER A 196 -6.41 -23.43 31.40
CA SER A 196 -7.83 -23.10 31.64
C SER A 196 -8.25 -23.17 33.13
N PRO A 197 -7.81 -24.14 33.95
CA PRO A 197 -8.07 -24.11 35.40
C PRO A 197 -7.49 -22.88 36.09
N ARG A 198 -6.26 -22.48 35.73
CA ARG A 198 -5.63 -21.30 36.32
C ARG A 198 -6.34 -20.00 35.94
N ILE A 199 -6.77 -19.88 34.68
CA ILE A 199 -7.57 -18.75 34.22
C ILE A 199 -8.92 -18.69 34.94
N ALA A 200 -9.58 -19.84 35.13
CA ALA A 200 -10.85 -19.96 35.85
C ALA A 200 -10.73 -19.49 37.30
N GLU A 201 -9.68 -19.87 37.99
CA GLU A 201 -9.35 -19.45 39.36
C GLU A 201 -9.16 -17.93 39.43
N GLU A 202 -8.28 -17.38 38.59
CA GLU A 202 -7.94 -15.94 38.59
C GLU A 202 -9.14 -15.05 38.22
N LEU A 203 -10.01 -15.53 37.32
CA LEU A 203 -11.19 -14.78 36.88
C LEU A 203 -12.45 -15.08 37.67
N GLN A 204 -12.40 -16.00 38.65
CA GLN A 204 -13.52 -16.47 39.48
C GLN A 204 -14.73 -16.95 38.63
N ILE A 205 -14.48 -17.74 37.60
CA ILE A 205 -15.47 -18.35 36.70
C ILE A 205 -15.20 -19.86 36.58
N SER A 206 -16.16 -20.62 36.01
CA SER A 206 -15.94 -22.05 35.81
C SER A 206 -14.94 -22.34 34.68
N VAL A 207 -14.21 -23.46 34.77
CA VAL A 207 -13.34 -23.94 33.69
C VAL A 207 -14.10 -24.09 32.39
N ARG A 208 -15.36 -24.59 32.44
CA ARG A 208 -16.25 -24.70 31.29
C ARG A 208 -16.51 -23.33 30.64
N THR A 209 -16.66 -22.28 31.43
CA THR A 209 -16.85 -20.92 30.93
C THR A 209 -15.60 -20.44 30.20
N VAL A 210 -14.40 -20.71 30.74
CA VAL A 210 -13.13 -20.40 30.09
C VAL A 210 -13.02 -21.12 28.75
N GLU A 211 -13.29 -22.44 28.72
CA GLU A 211 -13.24 -23.22 27.47
C GLU A 211 -14.21 -22.70 26.41
N ASN A 212 -15.41 -22.30 26.81
CA ASN A 212 -16.38 -21.69 25.90
C ASN A 212 -15.86 -20.35 25.32
N HIS A 213 -15.23 -19.51 26.14
CA HIS A 213 -14.60 -18.27 25.65
C HIS A 213 -13.42 -18.57 24.74
N ARG A 214 -12.59 -19.55 25.08
CA ARG A 214 -11.46 -19.99 24.23
C ARG A 214 -11.94 -20.45 22.87
N ALA A 215 -12.96 -21.30 22.80
CA ALA A 215 -13.54 -21.76 21.54
C ALA A 215 -14.03 -20.57 20.67
N ARG A 216 -14.77 -19.63 21.29
CA ARG A 216 -15.31 -18.45 20.59
C ARG A 216 -14.21 -17.51 20.11
N LEU A 217 -13.18 -17.23 20.93
CA LEU A 217 -12.08 -16.35 20.51
C LEU A 217 -11.23 -16.99 19.40
N MET A 218 -10.99 -18.30 19.46
CA MET A 218 -10.26 -19.03 18.40
C MET A 218 -11.04 -18.97 17.07
N ASP A 219 -12.34 -19.17 17.11
CA ASP A 219 -13.23 -19.06 15.94
C ASP A 219 -13.23 -17.62 15.36
N LYS A 220 -13.45 -16.60 16.18
CA LYS A 220 -13.43 -15.18 15.76
C LYS A 220 -12.11 -14.75 15.15
N LEU A 221 -11.00 -15.26 15.69
CA LEU A 221 -9.66 -14.95 15.20
C LEU A 221 -9.21 -15.87 14.05
N HIS A 222 -10.05 -16.84 13.66
CA HIS A 222 -9.71 -17.85 12.65
C HIS A 222 -8.35 -18.49 12.91
N VAL A 223 -8.12 -18.95 14.16
CA VAL A 223 -6.90 -19.66 14.57
C VAL A 223 -7.28 -21.04 15.12
N SER A 224 -6.49 -22.04 14.80
CA SER A 224 -6.75 -23.44 15.19
C SER A 224 -5.87 -23.91 16.33
N THR A 225 -4.78 -23.21 16.60
CA THR A 225 -3.79 -23.59 17.63
C THR A 225 -3.41 -22.42 18.53
N VAL A 226 -2.97 -22.73 19.75
CA VAL A 226 -2.42 -21.72 20.67
C VAL A 226 -1.18 -21.04 20.09
N VAL A 227 -0.39 -21.76 19.28
CA VAL A 227 0.79 -21.18 18.62
C VAL A 227 0.39 -20.09 17.62
N GLU A 228 -0.68 -20.32 16.86
CA GLU A 228 -1.23 -19.29 15.95
C GLU A 228 -1.78 -18.09 16.72
N LEU A 229 -2.44 -18.34 17.87
CA LEU A 229 -2.91 -17.28 18.74
C LEU A 229 -1.73 -16.43 19.27
N VAL A 230 -0.66 -17.07 19.76
CA VAL A 230 0.56 -16.38 20.23
C VAL A 230 1.15 -15.49 19.13
N LYS A 231 1.28 -16.01 17.88
CA LYS A 231 1.78 -15.23 16.74
C LYS A 231 0.93 -14.00 16.42
N LEU A 232 -0.34 -14.02 16.80
CA LEU A 232 -1.25 -12.90 16.57
C LEU A 232 -1.10 -11.80 17.64
N PHE A 233 -0.51 -12.12 18.79
CA PHE A 233 -0.28 -11.18 19.88
C PHE A 233 1.17 -10.62 19.91
N LEU A 234 2.11 -11.29 19.22
CA LEU A 234 3.49 -10.81 19.01
C LEU A 234 3.56 -9.84 17.82
#